data_a0e9f88dd9908a694a95f747ca2cc1d8
#
_entry.id   a0e9f88dd9908a694a95f747ca2cc1d8
#
_cell.length_a   1.000
_cell.length_b   1.000
_cell.length_c   1.000
_cell.angle_alpha   90.00
_cell.angle_beta   90.00
_cell.angle_gamma   90.00
#
_symmetry.space_group_name_H-M   'P 1'
#
loop_
_entity.id
_entity.type
_entity.pdbx_description
1 polymer ?
#
loop_
_entity_poly.entity_id
_entity_poly.type
_entity_poly.pdbx_seq_one_letter_code
_entity_poly.pdbx_strand_id
1 'polypeptide(L)'
;MSFQTLSDFEIVPVRWLWYGRLARGKVTIVDGDPGDNKSTMSLDVGARITSGRPLPTFDGLEPITDPAWVAIMTAEDDPSDTVRPRFEAAGGDPSRAAWIPPFRMIWSDEQAIEVQVPTAIPDDLDLVREIMQDTGAVLLIVDPLSAYIGAVDAHRDNEVRAALRPLADLAAELGFSVLAVRHFTKSGGGRALHRGGGSVAFIGAARVGMTVVRDPDDEQARLLSVSKCNLAPEQPTLLYRITTHDKFDQPVVEWVGLDDRSADDLVNSEDEGSEAEQFIRQTLADGPVPAADVLSAANAAGIPRSTLMNAKKRLKVESTKEGFADGWTWLPPPQESTKGPRESPWTLRDSSEPADPSYSPCQDCGRRTFGTVCRDCQAGAA
;
A
#
# COMPACT_ATOMS: atom_id res chain seq x y z
N MET A 1 -17.93 20.63 -33.06
CA MET A 1 -17.45 20.04 -31.80
C MET A 1 -18.66 19.89 -30.91
N SER A 2 -19.01 18.68 -30.53
CA SER A 2 -20.04 18.44 -29.49
C SER A 2 -19.38 18.47 -28.13
N PHE A 3 -19.83 19.29 -27.23
CA PHE A 3 -19.45 19.24 -25.81
C PHE A 3 -20.55 18.51 -25.03
N GLN A 4 -20.18 17.89 -23.92
CA GLN A 4 -21.11 17.31 -22.96
C GLN A 4 -21.16 18.21 -21.72
N THR A 5 -22.32 18.28 -21.09
CA THR A 5 -22.52 18.95 -19.80
C THR A 5 -22.41 17.93 -18.66
N LEU A 6 -22.18 18.36 -17.42
CA LEU A 6 -22.17 17.45 -16.27
C LEU A 6 -23.54 16.77 -16.06
N SER A 7 -24.64 17.37 -16.53
CA SER A 7 -25.97 16.77 -16.45
C SER A 7 -26.19 15.59 -17.42
N ASP A 8 -25.31 15.42 -18.40
CA ASP A 8 -25.35 14.30 -19.34
C ASP A 8 -24.75 13.01 -18.74
N PHE A 9 -24.18 13.09 -17.53
CA PHE A 9 -23.60 11.96 -16.81
C PHE A 9 -24.47 11.55 -15.62
N GLU A 10 -24.71 10.26 -15.51
CA GLU A 10 -25.36 9.69 -14.33
C GLU A 10 -24.45 9.77 -13.09
N ILE A 11 -25.05 10.02 -11.93
CA ILE A 11 -24.33 9.99 -10.66
C ILE A 11 -24.23 8.53 -10.23
N VAL A 12 -23.00 7.98 -10.26
CA VAL A 12 -22.71 6.64 -9.80
C VAL A 12 -21.79 6.67 -8.57
N PRO A 13 -22.07 5.89 -7.52
CA PRO A 13 -21.21 5.80 -6.35
C PRO A 13 -19.91 5.08 -6.71
N VAL A 14 -18.81 5.44 -6.01
CA VAL A 14 -17.56 4.67 -6.08
C VAL A 14 -17.80 3.28 -5.49
N ARG A 15 -17.57 2.23 -6.30
CA ARG A 15 -17.63 0.85 -5.82
C ARG A 15 -16.26 0.43 -5.31
N TRP A 16 -16.24 -0.32 -4.22
CA TRP A 16 -15.03 -0.77 -3.58
C TRP A 16 -14.94 -2.29 -3.60
N LEU A 17 -13.76 -2.81 -3.90
CA LEU A 17 -13.37 -4.19 -3.64
C LEU A 17 -12.84 -4.32 -2.20
N TRP A 18 -12.12 -3.30 -1.77
CA TRP A 18 -11.65 -3.11 -0.40
C TRP A 18 -11.77 -1.63 -0.05
N TYR A 19 -12.68 -1.30 0.84
CA TYR A 19 -13.04 0.10 1.11
C TYR A 19 -11.83 0.96 1.48
N GLY A 20 -11.73 2.12 0.85
CA GLY A 20 -10.64 3.07 1.00
C GLY A 20 -9.27 2.62 0.45
N ARG A 21 -9.17 1.35 -0.03
CA ARG A 21 -7.90 0.76 -0.51
C ARG A 21 -7.97 0.30 -1.97
N LEU A 22 -8.97 -0.45 -2.35
CA LEU A 22 -9.13 -0.95 -3.72
C LEU A 22 -10.48 -0.54 -4.29
N ALA A 23 -10.50 0.56 -5.05
CA ALA A 23 -11.70 1.01 -5.75
C ALA A 23 -11.83 0.28 -7.10
N ARG A 24 -13.04 -0.15 -7.43
CA ARG A 24 -13.33 -0.74 -8.74
C ARG A 24 -13.15 0.26 -9.86
N GLY A 25 -12.57 -0.18 -10.96
CA GLY A 25 -12.25 0.67 -12.11
C GLY A 25 -11.12 1.66 -11.86
N LYS A 26 -10.26 1.41 -10.85
CA LYS A 26 -9.17 2.31 -10.49
C LYS A 26 -7.88 1.57 -10.22
N VAL A 27 -6.76 2.31 -10.37
CA VAL A 27 -5.42 1.84 -10.04
C VAL A 27 -5.09 2.26 -8.61
N THR A 28 -4.63 1.28 -7.82
CA THR A 28 -4.01 1.45 -6.51
C THR A 28 -2.55 1.05 -6.61
N ILE A 29 -1.66 1.87 -6.05
CA ILE A 29 -0.23 1.57 -5.96
C ILE A 29 0.13 1.25 -4.52
N VAL A 30 0.96 0.22 -4.34
CA VAL A 30 1.56 -0.15 -3.06
C VAL A 30 3.06 0.02 -3.14
N ASP A 31 3.56 0.96 -2.37
CA ASP A 31 4.98 1.25 -2.22
C ASP A 31 5.56 0.63 -0.94
N GLY A 32 6.87 0.41 -0.90
CA GLY A 32 7.62 -0.04 0.28
C GLY A 32 9.00 -0.54 -0.12
N ASP A 33 9.88 -0.77 0.87
CA ASP A 33 11.23 -1.25 0.63
C ASP A 33 11.26 -2.72 0.15
N PRO A 34 12.29 -3.14 -0.61
CA PRO A 34 12.51 -4.55 -0.92
C PRO A 34 12.56 -5.38 0.38
N GLY A 35 11.85 -6.51 0.40
CA GLY A 35 11.79 -7.38 1.57
C GLY A 35 10.70 -7.04 2.60
N ASP A 36 9.85 -6.03 2.37
CA ASP A 36 8.72 -5.70 3.24
C ASP A 36 7.47 -6.57 3.01
N ASN A 37 7.63 -7.67 2.26
CA ASN A 37 6.58 -8.65 2.03
C ASN A 37 5.33 -8.09 1.29
N LYS A 38 5.51 -7.10 0.42
CA LYS A 38 4.43 -6.55 -0.42
C LYS A 38 3.80 -7.60 -1.31
N SER A 39 4.62 -8.44 -1.96
CA SER A 39 4.17 -9.57 -2.79
C SER A 39 3.36 -10.58 -1.99
N THR A 40 3.80 -10.93 -0.78
CA THR A 40 3.05 -11.82 0.12
C THR A 40 1.69 -11.22 0.48
N MET A 41 1.65 -9.92 0.78
CA MET A 41 0.41 -9.21 1.11
C MET A 41 -0.52 -9.12 -0.10
N SER A 42 -0.01 -8.80 -1.30
CA SER A 42 -0.82 -8.73 -2.52
C SER A 42 -1.43 -10.10 -2.89
N LEU A 43 -0.66 -11.18 -2.69
CA LEU A 43 -1.16 -12.55 -2.88
C LEU A 43 -2.20 -12.94 -1.83
N ASP A 44 -2.06 -12.54 -0.54
CA ASP A 44 -3.09 -12.76 0.49
C ASP A 44 -4.40 -12.04 0.13
N VAL A 45 -4.32 -10.80 -0.38
CA VAL A 45 -5.51 -10.08 -0.87
C VAL A 45 -6.20 -10.87 -1.99
N GLY A 46 -5.45 -11.35 -2.98
CA GLY A 46 -5.99 -12.18 -4.05
C GLY A 46 -6.56 -13.51 -3.55
N ALA A 47 -5.87 -14.17 -2.63
CA ALA A 47 -6.29 -15.43 -2.02
C ALA A 47 -7.62 -15.28 -1.27
N ARG A 48 -7.80 -14.19 -0.52
CA ARG A 48 -9.06 -13.89 0.18
C ARG A 48 -10.22 -13.67 -0.80
N ILE A 49 -9.98 -12.95 -1.88
CA ILE A 49 -10.99 -12.71 -2.90
C ILE A 49 -11.41 -14.02 -3.58
N THR A 50 -10.47 -14.89 -3.94
CA THR A 50 -10.80 -16.16 -4.64
C THR A 50 -11.51 -17.16 -3.74
N SER A 51 -11.23 -17.14 -2.44
CA SER A 51 -11.85 -18.05 -1.46
C SER A 51 -13.09 -17.46 -0.76
N GLY A 52 -13.47 -16.20 -1.07
CA GLY A 52 -14.59 -15.53 -0.40
C GLY A 52 -14.33 -15.18 1.05
N ARG A 53 -13.07 -15.14 1.49
CA ARG A 53 -12.72 -14.70 2.82
C ARG A 53 -12.69 -13.18 2.88
N PRO A 54 -13.18 -12.58 3.99
CA PRO A 54 -13.23 -11.12 4.10
C PRO A 54 -11.84 -10.51 4.08
N LEU A 55 -11.69 -9.40 3.34
CA LEU A 55 -10.55 -8.49 3.51
C LEU A 55 -10.69 -7.76 4.85
N PRO A 56 -9.59 -7.38 5.51
CA PRO A 56 -9.65 -6.65 6.77
C PRO A 56 -10.49 -5.37 6.64
N THR A 57 -11.49 -5.25 7.49
CA THR A 57 -12.37 -4.08 7.58
C THR A 57 -12.40 -3.60 9.02
N PHE A 58 -13.00 -2.44 9.25
CA PHE A 58 -13.25 -1.88 10.56
C PHE A 58 -14.76 -1.63 10.73
N ASP A 59 -15.19 -1.30 11.94
CA ASP A 59 -16.59 -1.17 12.29
C ASP A 59 -17.40 -0.31 11.30
N GLY A 60 -18.60 -0.81 10.96
CA GLY A 60 -19.52 -0.14 10.05
C GLY A 60 -19.31 -0.41 8.56
N LEU A 61 -18.33 -1.26 8.19
CA LEU A 61 -18.10 -1.66 6.80
C LEU A 61 -18.41 -3.15 6.60
N GLU A 62 -19.20 -3.46 5.59
CA GLU A 62 -19.48 -4.84 5.20
C GLU A 62 -18.37 -5.37 4.29
N PRO A 63 -17.73 -6.50 4.64
CA PRO A 63 -16.74 -7.12 3.79
C PRO A 63 -17.39 -7.78 2.57
N ILE A 64 -16.67 -7.79 1.44
CA ILE A 64 -17.06 -8.59 0.28
C ILE A 64 -16.61 -10.03 0.54
N THR A 65 -17.55 -10.96 0.51
CA THR A 65 -17.31 -12.39 0.79
C THR A 65 -17.70 -13.31 -0.35
N ASP A 66 -18.20 -12.78 -1.47
CA ASP A 66 -18.48 -13.59 -2.66
C ASP A 66 -17.15 -13.96 -3.35
N PRO A 67 -16.85 -15.27 -3.54
CA PRO A 67 -15.66 -15.69 -4.25
C PRO A 67 -15.65 -15.15 -5.69
N ALA A 68 -14.51 -14.57 -6.09
CA ALA A 68 -14.36 -13.98 -7.42
C ALA A 68 -12.99 -14.33 -8.03
N TRP A 69 -12.87 -14.19 -9.35
CA TRP A 69 -11.61 -14.38 -10.04
C TRP A 69 -10.64 -13.21 -9.80
N VAL A 70 -9.35 -13.54 -9.79
CA VAL A 70 -8.26 -12.56 -9.83
C VAL A 70 -7.31 -12.88 -10.98
N ALA A 71 -6.62 -11.87 -11.52
CA ALA A 71 -5.53 -12.05 -12.47
C ALA A 71 -4.22 -11.58 -11.81
N ILE A 72 -3.12 -12.31 -12.06
CA ILE A 72 -1.81 -12.08 -11.43
C ILE A 72 -0.77 -11.95 -12.53
N MET A 73 -0.09 -10.80 -12.59
CA MET A 73 1.11 -10.53 -13.37
C MET A 73 2.29 -10.45 -12.42
N THR A 74 3.19 -11.41 -12.47
CA THR A 74 4.44 -11.37 -11.71
C THR A 74 5.62 -11.70 -12.61
N ALA A 75 6.71 -10.93 -12.48
CA ALA A 75 7.92 -11.09 -13.29
C ALA A 75 9.12 -11.62 -12.48
N GLU A 76 9.06 -11.56 -11.16
CA GLU A 76 10.16 -11.92 -10.27
C GLU A 76 10.03 -13.35 -9.73
N ASP A 77 8.80 -13.82 -9.54
CA ASP A 77 8.51 -15.10 -8.90
C ASP A 77 7.97 -16.15 -9.92
N ASP A 78 8.48 -17.38 -9.84
CA ASP A 78 7.98 -18.51 -10.66
C ASP A 78 6.58 -18.94 -10.18
N PRO A 79 5.66 -19.21 -11.13
CA PRO A 79 4.29 -19.60 -10.77
C PRO A 79 4.21 -20.94 -10.03
N SER A 80 5.14 -21.87 -10.27
CA SER A 80 5.06 -23.25 -9.78
C SER A 80 5.68 -23.42 -8.39
N ASP A 81 6.82 -22.80 -8.14
CA ASP A 81 7.58 -22.97 -6.91
C ASP A 81 7.37 -21.86 -5.89
N THR A 82 6.86 -20.71 -6.32
CA THR A 82 6.74 -19.54 -5.46
C THR A 82 5.32 -18.98 -5.40
N VAL A 83 4.73 -18.56 -6.54
CA VAL A 83 3.44 -17.86 -6.54
C VAL A 83 2.31 -18.78 -6.08
N ARG A 84 2.15 -19.93 -6.72
CA ARG A 84 1.09 -20.89 -6.39
C ARG A 84 1.20 -21.43 -4.95
N PRO A 85 2.38 -21.88 -4.47
CA PRO A 85 2.51 -22.33 -3.09
C PRO A 85 2.16 -21.24 -2.05
N ARG A 86 2.59 -19.99 -2.26
CA ARG A 86 2.22 -18.86 -1.40
C ARG A 86 0.73 -18.57 -1.43
N PHE A 87 0.14 -18.60 -2.64
CA PHE A 87 -1.28 -18.34 -2.83
C PHE A 87 -2.17 -19.39 -2.15
N GLU A 88 -1.82 -20.67 -2.29
CA GLU A 88 -2.52 -21.78 -1.61
C GLU A 88 -2.26 -21.73 -0.08
N ALA A 89 -1.05 -21.43 0.37
CA ALA A 89 -0.73 -21.23 1.79
C ALA A 89 -1.56 -20.08 2.39
N ALA A 90 -1.75 -19.01 1.64
CA ALA A 90 -2.66 -17.93 2.02
C ALA A 90 -4.14 -18.33 1.93
N GLY A 91 -4.48 -19.58 1.61
CA GLY A 91 -5.84 -20.14 1.52
C GLY A 91 -6.62 -19.66 0.29
N GLY A 92 -5.94 -19.32 -0.79
CA GLY A 92 -6.53 -18.97 -2.08
C GLY A 92 -7.04 -20.19 -2.84
N ASP A 93 -8.03 -19.96 -3.72
CA ASP A 93 -8.49 -20.95 -4.69
C ASP A 93 -7.74 -20.74 -6.01
N PRO A 94 -6.73 -21.57 -6.34
CA PRO A 94 -5.94 -21.41 -7.55
C PRO A 94 -6.75 -21.62 -8.85
N SER A 95 -7.94 -22.25 -8.76
CA SER A 95 -8.82 -22.41 -9.93
C SER A 95 -9.51 -21.10 -10.34
N ARG A 96 -9.44 -20.07 -9.50
CA ARG A 96 -9.95 -18.71 -9.75
C ARG A 96 -8.85 -17.66 -9.84
N ALA A 97 -7.60 -18.07 -10.01
CA ALA A 97 -6.45 -17.19 -10.21
C ALA A 97 -5.88 -17.40 -11.62
N ALA A 98 -6.08 -16.42 -12.50
CA ALA A 98 -5.49 -16.42 -13.83
C ALA A 98 -4.07 -15.86 -13.76
N TRP A 99 -3.09 -16.58 -14.25
CA TRP A 99 -1.72 -16.10 -14.34
C TRP A 99 -1.43 -15.52 -15.71
N ILE A 100 -0.92 -14.29 -15.74
CA ILE A 100 -0.49 -13.61 -16.96
C ILE A 100 1.03 -13.70 -17.04
N PRO A 101 1.61 -14.39 -18.03
CA PRO A 101 3.05 -14.63 -18.09
C PRO A 101 3.81 -13.33 -18.34
N PRO A 102 5.03 -13.18 -17.77
CA PRO A 102 5.88 -12.01 -17.99
C PRO A 102 6.48 -11.96 -19.41
N PHE A 103 6.37 -13.05 -20.15
CA PHE A 103 6.82 -13.16 -21.53
C PHE A 103 5.75 -13.84 -22.38
N ARG A 104 5.66 -13.45 -23.64
CA ARG A 104 4.81 -14.09 -24.65
C ARG A 104 5.62 -14.51 -25.86
N MET A 105 5.14 -15.50 -26.58
CA MET A 105 5.72 -15.94 -27.85
C MET A 105 5.08 -15.15 -28.98
N ILE A 106 5.89 -14.60 -29.85
CA ILE A 106 5.44 -13.97 -31.10
C ILE A 106 6.19 -14.56 -32.27
N TRP A 107 5.55 -14.59 -33.44
CA TRP A 107 6.21 -14.97 -34.67
C TRP A 107 7.07 -13.80 -35.17
N SER A 108 8.37 -14.05 -35.44
CA SER A 108 9.27 -13.09 -36.04
C SER A 108 9.39 -13.37 -37.53
N ASP A 109 8.83 -12.51 -38.37
CA ASP A 109 8.90 -12.65 -39.83
C ASP A 109 10.35 -12.51 -40.35
N GLU A 110 11.18 -11.70 -39.68
CA GLU A 110 12.59 -11.50 -40.08
C GLU A 110 13.44 -12.79 -39.92
N GLN A 111 13.15 -13.58 -38.86
CA GLN A 111 13.90 -14.77 -38.52
C GLN A 111 13.15 -16.06 -38.90
N ALA A 112 11.87 -15.97 -39.24
CA ALA A 112 10.96 -17.09 -39.49
C ALA A 112 10.91 -18.10 -38.33
N ILE A 113 10.93 -17.60 -37.08
CA ILE A 113 10.88 -18.38 -35.86
C ILE A 113 9.97 -17.71 -34.83
N GLU A 114 9.53 -18.48 -33.84
CA GLU A 114 8.91 -17.94 -32.64
C GLU A 114 9.98 -17.33 -31.73
N VAL A 115 9.75 -16.11 -31.26
CA VAL A 115 10.64 -15.40 -30.32
C VAL A 115 9.87 -15.04 -29.07
N GLN A 116 10.55 -15.12 -27.93
CA GLN A 116 10.02 -14.70 -26.64
C GLN A 116 10.22 -13.20 -26.45
N VAL A 117 9.13 -12.49 -26.20
CA VAL A 117 9.17 -11.04 -25.92
C VAL A 117 8.57 -10.75 -24.55
N PRO A 118 9.06 -9.73 -23.82
CA PRO A 118 8.46 -9.32 -22.56
C PRO A 118 7.00 -8.86 -22.76
N THR A 119 6.14 -9.22 -21.83
CA THR A 119 4.79 -8.65 -21.73
C THR A 119 4.93 -7.23 -21.19
N ALA A 120 4.36 -6.24 -21.88
CA ALA A 120 4.51 -4.83 -21.55
C ALA A 120 3.16 -4.08 -21.53
N ILE A 121 3.05 -3.11 -20.66
CA ILE A 121 1.95 -2.14 -20.61
C ILE A 121 2.48 -0.80 -21.17
N PRO A 122 1.79 -0.18 -22.14
CA PRO A 122 0.41 -0.48 -22.61
C PRO A 122 0.31 -1.48 -23.77
N ASP A 123 1.40 -1.99 -24.32
CA ASP A 123 1.43 -2.67 -25.62
C ASP A 123 0.62 -3.99 -25.64
N ASP A 124 0.57 -4.69 -24.49
CA ASP A 124 -0.11 -5.98 -24.36
C ASP A 124 -1.43 -5.91 -23.56
N LEU A 125 -2.06 -4.74 -23.51
CA LEU A 125 -3.35 -4.59 -22.82
C LEU A 125 -4.48 -5.40 -23.44
N ASP A 126 -4.38 -5.80 -24.70
CA ASP A 126 -5.37 -6.68 -25.32
C ASP A 126 -5.34 -8.08 -24.67
N LEU A 127 -4.17 -8.62 -24.32
CA LEU A 127 -4.05 -9.85 -23.55
C LEU A 127 -4.69 -9.71 -22.16
N VAL A 128 -4.43 -8.60 -21.46
CA VAL A 128 -5.07 -8.32 -20.17
C VAL A 128 -6.58 -8.23 -20.34
N ARG A 129 -7.06 -7.52 -21.35
CA ARG A 129 -8.50 -7.40 -21.68
C ARG A 129 -9.16 -8.76 -21.86
N GLU A 130 -8.59 -9.61 -22.71
CA GLU A 130 -9.10 -10.95 -23.00
C GLU A 130 -9.24 -11.76 -21.70
N ILE A 131 -8.18 -11.85 -20.90
CA ILE A 131 -8.21 -12.60 -19.63
C ILE A 131 -9.24 -12.03 -18.65
N MET A 132 -9.31 -10.70 -18.51
CA MET A 132 -10.28 -10.07 -17.61
C MET A 132 -11.73 -10.26 -18.07
N GLN A 133 -11.98 -10.29 -19.36
CA GLN A 133 -13.33 -10.55 -19.93
C GLN A 133 -13.73 -12.01 -19.79
N ASP A 134 -12.83 -12.95 -20.13
CA ASP A 134 -13.11 -14.38 -20.09
C ASP A 134 -13.33 -14.90 -18.68
N THR A 135 -12.59 -14.37 -17.72
CA THR A 135 -12.70 -14.81 -16.32
C THR A 135 -13.70 -13.98 -15.49
N GLY A 136 -14.00 -12.77 -15.90
CA GLY A 136 -14.73 -11.81 -15.07
C GLY A 136 -13.96 -11.39 -13.84
N ALA A 137 -12.62 -11.44 -13.87
CA ALA A 137 -11.77 -11.13 -12.73
C ALA A 137 -12.02 -9.72 -12.19
N VAL A 138 -12.05 -9.60 -10.86
CA VAL A 138 -12.36 -8.35 -10.17
C VAL A 138 -11.12 -7.58 -9.72
N LEU A 139 -9.97 -8.24 -9.75
CA LEU A 139 -8.68 -7.69 -9.35
C LEU A 139 -7.60 -8.13 -10.34
N LEU A 140 -6.77 -7.19 -10.78
CA LEU A 140 -5.48 -7.43 -11.42
C LEU A 140 -4.37 -7.05 -10.44
N ILE A 141 -3.50 -8.00 -10.10
CA ILE A 141 -2.26 -7.79 -9.33
C ILE A 141 -1.11 -7.65 -10.32
N VAL A 142 -0.28 -6.61 -10.19
CA VAL A 142 0.91 -6.37 -11.02
C VAL A 142 2.12 -6.23 -10.10
N ASP A 143 3.06 -7.19 -10.12
CA ASP A 143 4.16 -7.28 -9.17
C ASP A 143 5.50 -7.70 -9.83
N PRO A 144 6.50 -6.80 -9.92
CA PRO A 144 6.37 -5.36 -9.70
C PRO A 144 5.89 -4.62 -10.97
N LEU A 145 5.27 -3.46 -10.78
CA LEU A 145 4.81 -2.61 -11.89
C LEU A 145 5.95 -2.22 -12.84
N SER A 146 7.16 -1.98 -12.31
CA SER A 146 8.33 -1.59 -13.08
C SER A 146 8.75 -2.61 -14.14
N ALA A 147 8.43 -3.89 -13.95
CA ALA A 147 8.74 -4.93 -14.92
C ALA A 147 7.86 -4.88 -16.18
N TYR A 148 6.71 -4.22 -16.10
CA TYR A 148 5.69 -4.23 -17.14
C TYR A 148 5.47 -2.90 -17.85
N ILE A 149 5.95 -1.76 -17.31
CA ILE A 149 5.72 -0.43 -17.90
C ILE A 149 6.78 0.00 -18.92
N GLY A 150 7.63 -0.93 -19.37
CA GLY A 150 8.64 -0.65 -20.41
C GLY A 150 9.67 0.41 -19.99
N ALA A 151 10.31 1.04 -20.98
CA ALA A 151 11.35 2.05 -20.78
C ALA A 151 10.77 3.44 -20.46
N VAL A 152 9.92 3.54 -19.45
CA VAL A 152 9.35 4.82 -18.98
C VAL A 152 10.35 5.50 -18.04
N ASP A 153 10.68 6.76 -18.29
CA ASP A 153 11.45 7.56 -17.32
C ASP A 153 10.57 7.83 -16.09
N ALA A 154 10.83 7.06 -15.02
CA ALA A 154 10.10 7.15 -13.76
C ALA A 154 10.15 8.55 -13.11
N HIS A 155 11.07 9.44 -13.53
CA HIS A 155 11.17 10.82 -13.05
C HIS A 155 10.32 11.81 -13.84
N ARG A 156 9.69 11.36 -14.92
CA ARG A 156 8.84 12.22 -15.77
C ARG A 156 7.37 11.90 -15.58
N ASP A 157 6.68 12.80 -14.90
CA ASP A 157 5.24 12.68 -14.59
C ASP A 157 4.37 12.41 -15.82
N ASN A 158 4.65 13.06 -16.93
CA ASN A 158 3.88 12.90 -18.16
C ASN A 158 4.07 11.51 -18.79
N GLU A 159 5.26 10.95 -18.74
CA GLU A 159 5.54 9.60 -19.28
C GLU A 159 4.87 8.52 -18.44
N VAL A 160 4.99 8.61 -17.12
CA VAL A 160 4.33 7.69 -16.20
C VAL A 160 2.80 7.72 -16.36
N ARG A 161 2.22 8.93 -16.43
CA ARG A 161 0.77 9.07 -16.64
C ARG A 161 0.33 8.53 -17.99
N ALA A 162 1.13 8.75 -19.05
CA ALA A 162 0.84 8.23 -20.37
C ALA A 162 0.86 6.70 -20.42
N ALA A 163 1.83 6.07 -19.72
CA ALA A 163 1.94 4.62 -19.64
C ALA A 163 0.81 3.96 -18.82
N LEU A 164 0.42 4.57 -17.68
CA LEU A 164 -0.61 4.02 -16.81
C LEU A 164 -2.04 4.32 -17.26
N ARG A 165 -2.23 5.36 -18.07
CA ARG A 165 -3.57 5.78 -18.50
C ARG A 165 -4.36 4.70 -19.22
N PRO A 166 -3.81 3.98 -20.22
CA PRO A 166 -4.53 2.92 -20.91
C PRO A 166 -4.96 1.77 -19.97
N LEU A 167 -4.13 1.39 -19.00
CA LEU A 167 -4.49 0.41 -17.97
C LEU A 167 -5.62 0.93 -17.08
N ALA A 168 -5.57 2.19 -16.67
CA ALA A 168 -6.62 2.80 -15.86
C ALA A 168 -7.95 2.92 -16.62
N ASP A 169 -7.89 3.24 -17.91
CA ASP A 169 -9.07 3.32 -18.79
C ASP A 169 -9.68 1.92 -19.00
N LEU A 170 -8.85 0.88 -19.20
CA LEU A 170 -9.29 -0.52 -19.29
C LEU A 170 -9.93 -0.99 -17.97
N ALA A 171 -9.31 -0.68 -16.84
CA ALA A 171 -9.86 -1.00 -15.53
C ALA A 171 -11.24 -0.33 -15.31
N ALA A 172 -11.38 0.94 -15.72
CA ALA A 172 -12.64 1.66 -15.62
C ALA A 172 -13.72 1.08 -16.55
N GLU A 173 -13.35 0.70 -17.76
CA GLU A 173 -14.25 0.09 -18.75
C GLU A 173 -14.82 -1.25 -18.27
N LEU A 174 -13.94 -2.15 -17.78
CA LEU A 174 -14.33 -3.51 -17.37
C LEU A 174 -14.70 -3.61 -15.87
N GLY A 175 -14.47 -2.55 -15.09
CA GLY A 175 -14.88 -2.49 -13.68
C GLY A 175 -14.04 -3.31 -12.71
N PHE A 176 -12.79 -3.68 -13.04
CA PHE A 176 -11.88 -4.35 -12.13
C PHE A 176 -10.97 -3.35 -11.38
N SER A 177 -10.42 -3.79 -10.24
CA SER A 177 -9.41 -3.02 -9.50
C SER A 177 -8.00 -3.43 -9.95
N VAL A 178 -7.06 -2.50 -9.95
CA VAL A 178 -5.64 -2.79 -10.16
C VAL A 178 -4.89 -2.56 -8.86
N LEU A 179 -4.12 -3.56 -8.42
CA LEU A 179 -3.17 -3.49 -7.31
C LEU A 179 -1.76 -3.62 -7.87
N ALA A 180 -1.04 -2.51 -7.98
CA ALA A 180 0.29 -2.47 -8.55
C ALA A 180 1.35 -2.27 -7.45
N VAL A 181 2.27 -3.23 -7.35
CA VAL A 181 3.36 -3.22 -6.36
C VAL A 181 4.57 -2.49 -6.93
N ARG A 182 5.21 -1.67 -6.10
CA ARG A 182 6.39 -0.90 -6.46
C ARG A 182 7.39 -0.83 -5.31
N HIS A 183 8.68 -0.67 -5.62
CA HIS A 183 9.73 -0.49 -4.63
C HIS A 183 10.06 0.98 -4.41
N PHE A 184 10.41 1.37 -3.17
CA PHE A 184 10.98 2.67 -2.88
C PHE A 184 12.35 2.82 -3.56
N THR A 185 12.73 4.05 -3.92
CA THR A 185 14.12 4.37 -4.27
C THR A 185 14.91 4.72 -3.02
N LYS A 186 16.18 4.31 -3.00
CA LYS A 186 17.12 4.55 -1.89
C LYS A 186 17.50 6.03 -1.67
N SER A 187 16.96 6.99 -2.42
CA SER A 187 17.32 8.40 -2.34
C SER A 187 16.19 9.24 -1.77
N GLY A 188 16.36 9.72 -0.55
CA GLY A 188 15.66 10.89 -0.02
C GLY A 188 14.63 10.60 1.08
N GLY A 189 14.89 11.14 2.28
CA GLY A 189 13.89 11.31 3.33
C GLY A 189 12.81 12.32 2.93
N GLY A 190 11.58 12.15 3.45
CA GLY A 190 10.47 13.04 3.19
C GLY A 190 9.13 12.31 3.31
N ARG A 191 8.04 12.97 2.90
CA ARG A 191 6.70 12.39 2.95
C ARG A 191 6.65 11.04 2.22
N ALA A 192 5.88 10.08 2.73
CA ALA A 192 5.63 8.76 2.14
C ALA A 192 5.29 8.86 0.64
N LEU A 193 4.52 9.88 0.27
CA LEU A 193 4.15 10.19 -1.11
C LEU A 193 5.37 10.39 -2.06
N HIS A 194 6.53 10.81 -1.54
CA HIS A 194 7.72 11.18 -2.32
C HIS A 194 8.81 10.10 -2.33
N ARG A 195 8.71 9.03 -1.53
CA ARG A 195 9.73 7.98 -1.43
C ARG A 195 9.62 6.88 -2.51
N GLY A 196 8.50 6.80 -3.21
CA GLY A 196 8.33 5.83 -4.29
C GLY A 196 9.32 6.06 -5.45
N GLY A 197 9.95 4.99 -5.92
CA GLY A 197 10.96 4.99 -6.98
C GLY A 197 10.55 5.74 -8.23
N GLY A 198 11.28 6.79 -8.55
CA GLY A 198 11.03 7.64 -9.69
C GLY A 198 10.26 8.88 -9.30
N SER A 199 9.04 9.05 -9.68
CA SER A 199 8.33 10.30 -9.44
C SER A 199 7.07 10.12 -8.58
N VAL A 200 6.66 11.19 -7.95
CA VAL A 200 5.32 11.37 -7.38
C VAL A 200 4.21 11.06 -8.41
N ALA A 201 4.60 10.99 -9.69
CA ALA A 201 3.71 10.72 -10.81
C ALA A 201 2.95 9.40 -10.69
N PHE A 202 3.59 8.35 -10.22
CA PHE A 202 2.92 7.05 -10.04
C PHE A 202 1.77 7.15 -9.06
N ILE A 203 2.05 7.65 -7.85
CA ILE A 203 1.00 7.90 -6.85
C ILE A 203 0.05 9.01 -7.35
N GLY A 204 0.58 10.00 -8.07
CA GLY A 204 -0.21 11.06 -8.71
C GLY A 204 -1.21 10.52 -9.75
N ALA A 205 -0.82 9.54 -10.54
CA ALA A 205 -1.67 8.88 -11.54
C ALA A 205 -2.68 7.91 -10.92
N ALA A 206 -2.33 7.24 -9.81
CA ALA A 206 -3.22 6.38 -9.07
C ALA A 206 -4.31 7.18 -8.32
N ARG A 207 -5.43 6.53 -8.01
CA ARG A 207 -6.49 7.10 -7.17
C ARG A 207 -6.30 6.80 -5.70
N VAL A 208 -5.63 5.69 -5.40
CA VAL A 208 -5.23 5.28 -4.05
C VAL A 208 -3.74 4.93 -4.07
N GLY A 209 -3.01 5.42 -3.08
CA GLY A 209 -1.64 5.03 -2.76
C GLY A 209 -1.61 4.39 -1.38
N MET A 210 -0.92 3.28 -1.27
CA MET A 210 -0.66 2.59 -0.02
C MET A 210 0.84 2.46 0.20
N THR A 211 1.25 2.34 1.44
CA THR A 211 2.65 2.15 1.83
C THR A 211 2.74 1.00 2.81
N VAL A 212 3.65 0.07 2.55
CA VAL A 212 4.02 -0.99 3.48
C VAL A 212 5.37 -0.64 4.09
N VAL A 213 5.45 -0.65 5.41
CA VAL A 213 6.69 -0.47 6.18
C VAL A 213 6.80 -1.53 7.26
N ARG A 214 8.02 -1.82 7.70
CA ARG A 214 8.26 -2.64 8.90
C ARG A 214 7.86 -1.86 10.14
N ASP A 215 7.32 -2.55 11.13
CA ASP A 215 7.17 -1.95 12.43
C ASP A 215 8.56 -1.83 13.08
N PRO A 216 9.00 -0.63 13.48
CA PRO A 216 10.30 -0.45 14.13
C PRO A 216 10.39 -1.18 15.48
N ASP A 217 9.27 -1.47 16.12
CA ASP A 217 9.18 -2.14 17.42
C ASP A 217 9.00 -3.66 17.32
N ASP A 218 8.63 -4.18 16.13
CA ASP A 218 8.39 -5.61 15.89
C ASP A 218 8.84 -6.02 14.48
N GLU A 219 9.99 -6.64 14.35
CA GLU A 219 10.58 -7.06 13.05
C GLU A 219 9.67 -8.01 12.24
N GLN A 220 8.77 -8.74 12.87
CA GLN A 220 7.82 -9.63 12.19
C GLN A 220 6.57 -8.89 11.74
N ALA A 221 6.30 -7.72 12.29
CA ALA A 221 5.13 -6.91 11.96
C ALA A 221 5.38 -6.00 10.75
N ARG A 222 4.29 -5.73 10.05
CA ARG A 222 4.20 -4.80 8.93
C ARG A 222 2.97 -3.92 9.09
N LEU A 223 3.10 -2.70 8.62
CA LEU A 223 2.07 -1.68 8.67
C LEU A 223 1.70 -1.29 7.24
N LEU A 224 0.43 -1.50 6.88
CA LEU A 224 -0.14 -1.09 5.60
C LEU A 224 -0.96 0.18 5.81
N SER A 225 -0.42 1.31 5.43
CA SER A 225 -1.06 2.62 5.56
C SER A 225 -1.50 3.17 4.20
N VAL A 226 -2.55 3.99 4.19
CA VAL A 226 -3.00 4.71 3.00
C VAL A 226 -2.29 6.05 2.94
N SER A 227 -1.36 6.21 2.00
CA SER A 227 -0.59 7.44 1.79
C SER A 227 -1.33 8.47 0.94
N LYS A 228 -2.33 8.04 0.16
CA LYS A 228 -3.20 8.89 -0.67
C LYS A 228 -4.54 8.21 -0.91
N CYS A 229 -5.63 8.92 -0.66
CA CYS A 229 -6.96 8.53 -1.14
C CYS A 229 -7.78 9.80 -1.42
N ASN A 230 -8.30 9.95 -2.65
CA ASN A 230 -9.15 11.07 -3.03
C ASN A 230 -10.64 10.65 -3.13
N LEU A 231 -10.97 9.41 -2.79
CA LEU A 231 -12.26 8.79 -3.06
C LEU A 231 -13.00 8.40 -1.77
N ALA A 232 -12.31 8.38 -0.63
CA ALA A 232 -12.86 8.06 0.68
C ALA A 232 -12.17 8.92 1.76
N PRO A 233 -12.74 9.02 2.96
CA PRO A 233 -12.07 9.59 4.13
C PRO A 233 -10.76 8.86 4.45
N GLU A 234 -9.95 9.44 5.33
CA GLU A 234 -8.73 8.84 5.83
C GLU A 234 -9.01 7.45 6.42
N GLN A 235 -8.13 6.52 6.12
CA GLN A 235 -8.26 5.13 6.53
C GLN A 235 -7.24 4.79 7.62
N PRO A 236 -7.62 4.00 8.63
CA PRO A 236 -6.66 3.54 9.64
C PRO A 236 -5.59 2.65 8.99
N THR A 237 -4.40 2.68 9.57
CA THR A 237 -3.31 1.78 9.20
C THR A 237 -3.64 0.35 9.67
N LEU A 238 -3.36 -0.63 8.84
CA LEU A 238 -3.54 -2.05 9.17
C LEU A 238 -2.20 -2.64 9.61
N LEU A 239 -2.24 -3.34 10.75
CA LEU A 239 -1.13 -4.11 11.28
C LEU A 239 -1.28 -5.58 10.88
N TYR A 240 -0.23 -6.17 10.31
CA TYR A 240 -0.16 -7.60 10.05
C TYR A 240 1.22 -8.16 10.36
N ARG A 241 1.29 -9.47 10.60
CA ARG A 241 2.54 -10.22 10.79
C ARG A 241 2.78 -11.17 9.65
N ILE A 242 4.04 -11.46 9.39
CA ILE A 242 4.44 -12.53 8.50
C ILE A 242 4.76 -13.75 9.35
N THR A 243 3.99 -14.80 9.13
CA THR A 243 4.19 -16.12 9.75
C THR A 243 4.50 -17.15 8.68
N THR A 244 4.93 -18.35 9.07
CA THR A 244 5.20 -19.44 8.13
C THR A 244 4.06 -20.46 8.20
N HIS A 245 3.54 -20.86 7.04
CA HIS A 245 2.49 -21.88 6.96
C HIS A 245 3.11 -23.27 7.05
N ASP A 246 2.74 -24.06 8.08
CA ASP A 246 3.37 -25.35 8.40
C ASP A 246 3.41 -26.36 7.22
N LYS A 247 2.33 -26.45 6.46
CA LYS A 247 2.24 -27.43 5.35
C LYS A 247 3.03 -27.03 4.12
N PHE A 248 3.08 -25.76 3.80
CA PHE A 248 3.66 -25.27 2.54
C PHE A 248 5.05 -24.67 2.72
N ASP A 249 5.48 -24.45 3.98
CA ASP A 249 6.72 -23.74 4.32
C ASP A 249 6.84 -22.38 3.58
N GLN A 250 5.72 -21.67 3.49
CA GLN A 250 5.59 -20.39 2.78
C GLN A 250 5.19 -19.28 3.74
N PRO A 251 5.66 -18.03 3.48
CA PRO A 251 5.22 -16.88 4.25
C PRO A 251 3.75 -16.59 4.01
N VAL A 252 3.00 -16.35 5.08
CA VAL A 252 1.58 -15.96 5.05
C VAL A 252 1.34 -14.73 5.89
N VAL A 253 0.30 -13.99 5.56
CA VAL A 253 -0.14 -12.78 6.27
C VAL A 253 -1.15 -13.13 7.34
N GLU A 254 -0.84 -12.73 8.56
CA GLU A 254 -1.76 -12.74 9.70
C GLU A 254 -2.16 -11.30 10.03
N TRP A 255 -3.39 -10.92 9.73
CA TRP A 255 -3.90 -9.58 10.07
C TRP A 255 -4.19 -9.51 11.56
N VAL A 256 -3.55 -8.57 12.25
CA VAL A 256 -3.54 -8.48 13.72
C VAL A 256 -4.48 -7.41 14.22
N GLY A 257 -4.50 -6.24 13.59
CA GLY A 257 -5.24 -5.11 14.13
C GLY A 257 -5.09 -3.82 13.35
N LEU A 258 -5.36 -2.72 14.03
CA LEU A 258 -5.24 -1.36 13.53
C LEU A 258 -4.14 -0.63 14.29
N ASP A 259 -3.55 0.36 13.62
CA ASP A 259 -2.53 1.25 14.16
C ASP A 259 -2.91 2.70 13.84
N ASP A 260 -2.66 3.62 14.76
CA ASP A 260 -3.03 5.03 14.61
C ASP A 260 -1.97 5.85 13.85
N ARG A 261 -0.80 5.27 13.56
CA ARG A 261 0.26 5.95 12.82
C ARG A 261 -0.14 6.12 11.35
N SER A 262 0.05 7.32 10.82
CA SER A 262 -0.15 7.62 9.41
C SER A 262 1.01 7.10 8.54
N ALA A 263 0.82 7.08 7.22
CA ALA A 263 1.89 6.73 6.28
C ALA A 263 3.11 7.67 6.41
N ASP A 264 2.87 8.95 6.68
CA ASP A 264 3.95 9.92 6.86
C ASP A 264 4.70 9.70 8.19
N ASP A 265 4.00 9.33 9.28
CA ASP A 265 4.62 8.98 10.56
C ASP A 265 5.51 7.73 10.40
N LEU A 266 5.01 6.71 9.72
CA LEU A 266 5.71 5.45 9.52
C LEU A 266 6.96 5.60 8.66
N VAL A 267 6.85 6.31 7.55
CA VAL A 267 7.99 6.56 6.65
C VAL A 267 9.04 7.47 7.30
N ASN A 268 8.61 8.43 8.12
CA ASN A 268 9.54 9.30 8.85
C ASN A 268 10.20 8.57 10.03
N SER A 269 9.53 7.58 10.64
CA SER A 269 10.12 6.77 11.71
C SER A 269 11.28 5.88 11.22
N GLU A 270 11.23 5.40 9.98
CA GLU A 270 12.38 4.72 9.34
C GLU A 270 13.58 5.66 9.16
N ASP A 271 13.36 6.97 8.95
CA ASP A 271 14.41 8.00 8.93
C ASP A 271 14.83 8.46 10.34
N GLU A 272 14.06 8.14 11.39
CA GLU A 272 14.44 8.45 12.80
C GLU A 272 15.69 7.71 13.27
N GLY A 273 16.07 6.64 12.60
CA GLY A 273 17.40 6.07 12.65
C GLY A 273 18.47 6.87 11.89
N SER A 274 18.23 8.14 11.53
CA SER A 274 19.28 8.93 10.90
C SER A 274 20.50 8.93 11.82
N GLU A 275 21.67 8.71 11.25
CA GLU A 275 22.94 8.67 11.95
C GLU A 275 23.10 9.85 12.96
N ALA A 276 22.56 11.00 12.63
CA ALA A 276 22.55 12.19 13.48
C ALA A 276 21.63 12.08 14.70
N GLU A 277 20.46 11.44 14.56
CA GLU A 277 19.52 11.26 15.68
C GLU A 277 19.99 10.17 16.62
N GLN A 278 20.47 9.07 16.06
CA GLN A 278 21.10 8.00 16.84
C GLN A 278 22.32 8.53 17.60
N PHE A 279 23.14 9.35 16.94
CA PHE A 279 24.27 10.03 17.57
C PHE A 279 23.82 10.89 18.75
N ILE A 280 22.77 11.73 18.59
CA ILE A 280 22.25 12.56 19.68
C ILE A 280 21.71 11.71 20.84
N ARG A 281 20.94 10.66 20.55
CA ARG A 281 20.40 9.74 21.58
C ARG A 281 21.52 9.06 22.36
N GLN A 282 22.55 8.57 21.67
CA GLN A 282 23.73 7.95 22.32
C GLN A 282 24.52 8.94 23.14
N THR A 283 24.78 10.14 22.59
CA THR A 283 25.58 11.17 23.27
C THR A 283 24.90 11.70 24.54
N LEU A 284 23.58 11.75 24.55
CA LEU A 284 22.77 12.25 25.67
C LEU A 284 22.18 11.13 26.54
N ALA A 285 22.54 9.85 26.31
CA ALA A 285 21.96 8.72 27.03
C ALA A 285 22.23 8.78 28.54
N ASP A 286 23.42 9.24 28.93
CA ASP A 286 23.87 9.29 30.33
C ASP A 286 23.51 10.64 31.01
N GLY A 287 22.83 11.55 30.31
CA GLY A 287 22.41 12.84 30.88
C GLY A 287 22.77 14.05 30.03
N PRO A 288 22.65 15.27 30.63
CA PRO A 288 22.96 16.51 29.95
C PRO A 288 24.42 16.65 29.53
N VAL A 289 24.68 17.14 28.31
CA VAL A 289 26.04 17.32 27.75
C VAL A 289 26.20 18.76 27.24
N PRO A 290 27.34 19.40 27.46
CA PRO A 290 27.63 20.73 26.93
C PRO A 290 27.50 20.76 25.40
N ALA A 291 26.81 21.74 24.85
CA ALA A 291 26.56 21.86 23.42
C ALA A 291 27.84 21.91 22.58
N ALA A 292 28.91 22.47 23.12
CA ALA A 292 30.23 22.49 22.47
C ALA A 292 30.82 21.10 22.27
N ASP A 293 30.63 20.21 23.25
CA ASP A 293 31.13 18.85 23.23
C ASP A 293 30.33 18.00 22.25
N VAL A 294 28.99 18.16 22.23
CA VAL A 294 28.12 17.49 21.24
C VAL A 294 28.48 17.90 19.82
N LEU A 295 28.70 19.21 19.58
CA LEU A 295 29.10 19.73 18.27
C LEU A 295 30.47 19.23 17.83
N SER A 296 31.42 19.15 18.75
CA SER A 296 32.77 18.64 18.51
C SER A 296 32.75 17.16 18.18
N ALA A 297 32.04 16.37 18.95
CA ALA A 297 31.90 14.93 18.74
C ALA A 297 31.15 14.61 17.41
N ALA A 298 30.10 15.36 17.07
CA ALA A 298 29.39 15.22 15.80
C ALA A 298 30.28 15.53 14.60
N ASN A 299 31.10 16.58 14.70
CA ASN A 299 32.06 16.92 13.64
C ASN A 299 33.13 15.81 13.47
N ALA A 300 33.61 15.23 14.56
CA ALA A 300 34.53 14.08 14.53
C ALA A 300 33.88 12.83 13.94
N ALA A 301 32.58 12.63 14.11
CA ALA A 301 31.80 11.57 13.50
C ALA A 301 31.40 11.85 12.03
N GLY A 302 31.80 13.01 11.47
CA GLY A 302 31.47 13.36 10.08
C GLY A 302 30.04 13.89 9.88
N ILE A 303 29.31 14.18 10.95
CA ILE A 303 27.93 14.68 10.90
C ILE A 303 27.92 16.19 10.68
N PRO A 304 27.38 16.69 9.55
CA PRO A 304 27.30 18.14 9.29
C PRO A 304 26.46 18.87 10.36
N ARG A 305 26.90 20.07 10.74
CA ARG A 305 26.23 20.86 11.75
C ARG A 305 24.74 21.13 11.44
N SER A 306 24.38 21.35 10.17
CA SER A 306 23.00 21.53 9.71
C SER A 306 22.15 20.29 9.98
N THR A 307 22.67 19.11 9.65
CA THR A 307 22.01 17.82 9.88
C THR A 307 21.80 17.56 11.36
N LEU A 308 22.84 17.80 12.18
CA LEU A 308 22.75 17.68 13.64
C LEU A 308 21.70 18.63 14.24
N MET A 309 21.64 19.89 13.80
CA MET A 309 20.66 20.85 14.30
C MET A 309 19.23 20.51 13.90
N ASN A 310 19.03 19.92 12.72
CA ASN A 310 17.72 19.42 12.30
C ASN A 310 17.30 18.21 13.14
N ALA A 311 18.21 17.26 13.38
CA ALA A 311 17.98 16.12 14.25
C ALA A 311 17.64 16.56 15.69
N LYS A 312 18.39 17.54 16.23
CA LYS A 312 18.08 18.16 17.53
C LYS A 312 16.66 18.69 17.60
N LYS A 313 16.21 19.40 16.56
CA LYS A 313 14.86 19.98 16.49
C LYS A 313 13.79 18.87 16.43
N ARG A 314 14.01 17.82 15.65
CA ARG A 314 13.11 16.66 15.55
C ARG A 314 12.98 15.93 16.88
N LEU A 315 14.11 15.66 17.54
CA LEU A 315 14.15 15.02 18.87
C LEU A 315 13.66 15.93 20.01
N LYS A 316 13.27 17.17 19.72
CA LYS A 316 12.83 18.15 20.74
C LYS A 316 13.83 18.31 21.88
N VAL A 317 15.13 18.17 21.58
CA VAL A 317 16.20 18.33 22.56
C VAL A 317 16.27 19.77 23.02
N GLU A 318 16.00 19.99 24.27
CA GLU A 318 16.06 21.32 24.90
C GLU A 318 17.51 21.74 25.20
N SER A 319 17.74 23.03 25.26
CA SER A 319 18.99 23.62 25.71
C SER A 319 18.77 24.51 26.92
N THR A 320 19.55 24.29 27.95
CA THR A 320 19.55 25.11 29.17
C THR A 320 20.88 25.85 29.33
N LYS A 321 20.84 26.94 30.13
CA LYS A 321 22.01 27.72 30.48
C LYS A 321 21.94 28.06 31.97
N GLU A 322 22.91 27.58 32.76
CA GLU A 322 22.87 27.74 34.23
C GLU A 322 23.47 29.07 34.73
N GLY A 323 24.06 29.90 33.86
CA GLY A 323 24.59 31.21 34.24
C GLY A 323 24.97 32.07 33.04
N PHE A 324 25.27 33.39 33.31
CA PHE A 324 25.62 34.33 32.22
C PHE A 324 26.97 33.98 31.56
N ALA A 325 27.85 33.29 32.28
CA ALA A 325 29.20 32.91 31.83
C ALA A 325 29.28 31.46 31.33
N ASP A 326 28.25 30.64 31.57
CA ASP A 326 28.25 29.24 31.23
C ASP A 326 27.75 28.99 29.81
N GLY A 327 28.28 27.97 29.16
CA GLY A 327 27.86 27.53 27.83
C GLY A 327 26.43 26.91 27.83
N TRP A 328 25.88 26.69 26.63
CA TRP A 328 24.62 25.95 26.47
C TRP A 328 24.86 24.46 26.73
N THR A 329 23.92 23.83 27.43
CA THR A 329 23.89 22.38 27.69
C THR A 329 22.64 21.79 27.04
N TRP A 330 22.82 20.68 26.32
CA TRP A 330 21.71 19.93 25.73
C TRP A 330 21.20 18.93 26.75
N LEU A 331 19.89 18.86 26.91
CA LEU A 331 19.21 17.89 27.77
C LEU A 331 18.92 16.63 26.96
N PRO A 332 18.83 15.45 27.58
CA PRO A 332 18.31 14.26 26.93
C PRO A 332 16.97 14.55 26.25
N PRO A 333 16.69 13.96 25.07
CA PRO A 333 15.39 14.07 24.45
C PRO A 333 14.32 13.59 25.45
N PRO A 334 13.12 14.21 25.46
CA PRO A 334 12.04 13.73 26.30
C PRO A 334 11.84 12.24 26.00
N GLN A 335 11.91 11.40 27.05
CA GLN A 335 11.51 9.99 26.87
C GLN A 335 10.06 10.03 26.39
N GLU A 336 9.81 9.53 25.20
CA GLU A 336 8.46 9.22 24.80
C GLU A 336 7.95 8.31 25.90
N SER A 337 7.02 8.82 26.70
CA SER A 337 6.23 7.96 27.55
C SER A 337 5.69 6.92 26.57
N THR A 338 6.05 5.66 26.76
CA THR A 338 5.34 4.54 26.18
C THR A 338 3.88 4.78 26.53
N LYS A 339 3.19 5.53 25.68
CA LYS A 339 1.74 5.57 25.71
C LYS A 339 1.39 4.12 25.48
N GLY A 340 0.86 3.49 26.53
CA GLY A 340 0.25 2.19 26.37
C GLY A 340 -0.64 2.21 25.12
N PRO A 341 -0.97 1.05 24.55
CA PRO A 341 -1.73 0.99 23.33
C PRO A 341 -2.81 2.07 23.39
N ARG A 342 -2.74 3.09 22.53
CA ARG A 342 -3.83 4.05 22.41
C ARG A 342 -5.03 3.21 22.08
N GLU A 343 -6.09 3.30 22.85
CA GLU A 343 -7.35 2.73 22.44
C GLU A 343 -7.66 3.36 21.09
N SER A 344 -7.42 2.57 20.02
CA SER A 344 -7.75 2.98 18.68
C SER A 344 -9.26 3.18 18.63
N PRO A 345 -9.77 4.28 18.06
CA PRO A 345 -11.20 4.43 17.81
C PRO A 345 -11.72 3.39 16.80
N TRP A 346 -10.83 2.57 16.25
CA TRP A 346 -11.11 1.56 15.24
C TRP A 346 -10.78 0.16 15.77
N THR A 347 -11.66 -0.80 15.52
CA THR A 347 -11.43 -2.21 15.81
C THR A 347 -11.53 -3.04 14.53
N LEU A 348 -10.68 -4.05 14.37
CA LEU A 348 -10.87 -5.06 13.32
C LEU A 348 -12.09 -5.89 13.69
N ARG A 349 -12.96 -6.07 12.73
CA ARG A 349 -14.12 -6.92 12.89
C ARG A 349 -13.68 -8.39 12.86
N ASP A 350 -13.96 -9.12 13.94
CA ASP A 350 -13.83 -10.58 13.94
C ASP A 350 -14.96 -11.15 13.06
N SER A 351 -14.57 -11.97 12.07
CA SER A 351 -15.51 -12.64 11.16
C SER A 351 -16.42 -13.66 11.85
N SER A 352 -16.18 -13.94 13.14
CA SER A 352 -16.99 -14.84 13.98
C SER A 352 -18.07 -14.12 14.81
N GLU A 353 -18.04 -12.78 14.89
CA GLU A 353 -19.07 -12.04 15.64
C GLU A 353 -20.37 -11.92 14.84
N PRO A 354 -21.55 -12.08 15.52
CA PRO A 354 -22.82 -11.87 14.88
C PRO A 354 -22.96 -10.42 14.44
N ALA A 355 -23.52 -10.21 13.25
CA ALA A 355 -23.73 -8.90 12.66
C ALA A 355 -24.52 -7.97 13.57
N ASP A 356 -24.12 -6.70 13.62
CA ASP A 356 -24.81 -5.63 14.36
C ASP A 356 -26.33 -5.62 14.03
N PRO A 357 -27.19 -5.73 15.04
CA PRO A 357 -28.63 -5.78 14.85
C PRO A 357 -29.25 -4.49 14.29
N SER A 358 -28.49 -3.38 14.21
CA SER A 358 -28.94 -2.12 13.59
C SER A 358 -29.00 -2.17 12.07
N TYR A 359 -28.40 -3.19 11.43
CA TYR A 359 -28.45 -3.41 9.99
C TYR A 359 -29.48 -4.48 9.63
N SER A 360 -30.50 -4.10 8.87
CA SER A 360 -31.53 -5.00 8.34
C SER A 360 -31.26 -5.34 6.87
N PRO A 361 -31.68 -6.50 6.38
CA PRO A 361 -31.61 -6.77 4.95
C PRO A 361 -32.55 -5.82 4.18
N CYS A 362 -32.05 -5.25 3.07
CA CYS A 362 -32.84 -4.46 2.14
C CYS A 362 -33.99 -5.33 1.60
N GLN A 363 -35.19 -4.82 1.62
CA GLN A 363 -36.39 -5.55 1.19
C GLN A 363 -36.39 -5.91 -0.29
N ASP A 364 -35.67 -5.14 -1.13
CA ASP A 364 -35.66 -5.33 -2.58
C ASP A 364 -34.51 -6.20 -3.10
N CYS A 365 -33.33 -6.14 -2.47
CA CYS A 365 -32.14 -6.87 -2.96
C CYS A 365 -31.45 -7.76 -1.91
N GLY A 366 -31.92 -7.79 -0.67
CA GLY A 366 -31.37 -8.61 0.43
C GLY A 366 -30.04 -8.10 1.01
N ARG A 367 -29.46 -7.03 0.49
CA ARG A 367 -28.22 -6.45 1.04
C ARG A 367 -28.49 -5.79 2.37
N ARG A 368 -27.58 -5.90 3.32
CA ARG A 368 -27.70 -5.22 4.61
C ARG A 368 -27.60 -3.71 4.45
N THR A 369 -28.51 -2.99 5.08
CA THR A 369 -28.63 -1.54 5.00
C THR A 369 -29.10 -0.94 6.33
N PHE A 370 -28.75 0.33 6.55
CA PHE A 370 -29.38 1.16 7.58
C PHE A 370 -30.76 1.60 7.07
N GLY A 371 -31.80 0.89 7.45
CA GLY A 371 -33.15 1.14 7.00
C GLY A 371 -33.76 0.00 6.17
N THR A 372 -34.98 0.18 5.70
CA THR A 372 -35.75 -0.87 5.02
C THR A 372 -35.38 -1.12 3.57
N VAL A 373 -34.78 -0.11 2.88
CA VAL A 373 -34.37 -0.19 1.47
C VAL A 373 -32.99 0.47 1.35
N CYS A 374 -32.03 -0.20 0.67
CA CYS A 374 -30.70 0.36 0.46
C CYS A 374 -30.73 1.51 -0.57
N ARG A 375 -29.71 2.39 -0.50
CA ARG A 375 -29.62 3.55 -1.40
C ARG A 375 -29.65 3.16 -2.89
N ASP A 376 -29.07 2.00 -3.25
CA ASP A 376 -29.04 1.53 -4.64
C ASP A 376 -30.45 1.15 -5.14
N CYS A 377 -31.30 0.57 -4.28
CA CYS A 377 -32.66 0.23 -4.61
C CYS A 377 -33.60 1.47 -4.59
N GLN A 378 -33.31 2.44 -3.72
CA GLN A 378 -34.05 3.72 -3.71
C GLN A 378 -33.78 4.55 -4.97
N ALA A 379 -32.62 4.48 -5.54
CA ALA A 379 -32.24 5.20 -6.76
C ALA A 379 -32.78 4.56 -8.06
N GLY A 380 -33.15 3.27 -8.01
CA GLY A 380 -33.73 2.55 -9.15
C GLY A 380 -35.25 2.53 -9.22
N ALA A 381 -35.94 3.15 -8.26
CA ALA A 381 -37.40 3.22 -8.19
C ALA A 381 -37.98 4.59 -8.59
N ALA A 382 -37.15 5.47 -9.25
CA ALA A 382 -37.56 6.78 -9.76
C ALA A 382 -37.51 6.82 -11.28
#